data_a91a958f81e8f8e5d1cbc14410370141
#
_entry.id   a91a958f81e8f8e5d1cbc14410370141
#
_cell.length_a   1.000
_cell.length_b   1.000
_cell.length_c   1.000
_cell.angle_alpha   90.00
_cell.angle_beta   90.00
_cell.angle_gamma   90.00
#
_symmetry.space_group_name_H-M   'P 1'
#
loop_
_entity.id
_entity.type
_entity.pdbx_description
1 polymer ?
#
loop_
_entity_poly.entity_id
_entity_poly.type
_entity_poly.pdbx_seq_one_letter_code
_entity_poly.pdbx_strand_id
1 'polypeptide(L)'
;MKREKMQKHAYLIIANRNPGQLQTLLTLLDDSRNDIYLLVDRKSVGYPRDFQLNYATLFSVSPLIIDWGSYSQIEAEMRLFQAAAPGKYAYYHLLSGLDLPLANQDEIHAFFAAHPGKEFITYSSQESGAQLLARVQKYHFTHNFRQPNKAMRLFRKIEKAEQRVFPVRKKFARILAFGSNWVSLENDLVQVLLREGDRIRTMFDRGFLVDELLVPTMLNIYPEFKDRIYYDRPVHDRPEEFQGNLRYINWWDGSPYVWREKDYETLLAARRQGHLFSRKFDAEVDKAIIDKIAGQLLEIK
;
A
#
# COMPACT_ATOMS: atom_id res chain seq x y z
N MET A 1 -0.64 13.81 -36.52
CA MET A 1 -0.90 12.95 -35.35
C MET A 1 0.27 13.09 -34.36
N LYS A 2 0.10 13.88 -33.29
CA LYS A 2 1.05 13.86 -32.16
C LYS A 2 0.93 12.47 -31.56
N ARG A 3 2.01 11.67 -31.55
CA ARG A 3 2.09 10.48 -30.69
C ARG A 3 1.83 10.97 -29.27
N GLU A 4 0.69 10.64 -28.70
CA GLU A 4 0.47 10.77 -27.26
C GLU A 4 1.63 10.03 -26.59
N LYS A 5 2.42 10.78 -25.83
CA LYS A 5 3.51 10.21 -25.05
C LYS A 5 2.83 9.29 -24.05
N MET A 6 2.93 7.97 -24.25
CA MET A 6 2.40 6.99 -23.30
C MET A 6 2.90 7.38 -21.92
N GLN A 7 1.98 7.73 -21.03
CA GLN A 7 2.34 8.13 -19.68
C GLN A 7 2.78 6.88 -18.91
N LYS A 8 4.00 6.93 -18.36
CA LYS A 8 4.54 5.85 -17.54
C LYS A 8 3.76 5.68 -16.23
N HIS A 9 3.88 4.50 -15.65
CA HIS A 9 3.45 4.20 -14.28
C HIS A 9 4.66 4.13 -13.33
N ALA A 10 4.47 4.54 -12.08
CA ALA A 10 5.43 4.37 -11.01
C ALA A 10 4.99 3.25 -10.07
N TYR A 11 5.82 2.23 -9.90
CA TYR A 11 5.62 1.21 -8.88
C TYR A 11 6.45 1.54 -7.64
N LEU A 12 5.77 1.79 -6.52
CA LEU A 12 6.34 2.22 -5.25
C LEU A 12 6.35 1.01 -4.31
N ILE A 13 7.52 0.42 -4.07
CA ILE A 13 7.62 -0.87 -3.39
C ILE A 13 8.32 -0.73 -2.05
N ILE A 14 7.65 -1.18 -0.98
CA ILE A 14 8.22 -1.32 0.35
C ILE A 14 8.59 -2.79 0.58
N ALA A 15 9.88 -3.09 0.81
CA ALA A 15 10.38 -4.44 0.99
C ALA A 15 11.15 -4.61 2.30
N ASN A 16 11.08 -5.81 2.89
CA ASN A 16 11.77 -6.11 4.14
C ASN A 16 12.30 -7.54 4.28
N ARG A 17 11.90 -8.46 3.39
CA ARG A 17 12.29 -9.87 3.42
C ARG A 17 12.10 -10.52 2.06
N ASN A 18 12.55 -11.79 1.92
CA ASN A 18 12.37 -12.62 0.74
C ASN A 18 12.84 -11.94 -0.56
N PRO A 19 14.15 -11.60 -0.68
CA PRO A 19 14.66 -10.90 -1.86
C PRO A 19 14.46 -11.67 -3.17
N GLY A 20 14.47 -13.01 -3.15
CA GLY A 20 14.14 -13.82 -4.32
C GLY A 20 12.69 -13.64 -4.79
N GLN A 21 11.74 -13.54 -3.86
CA GLN A 21 10.35 -13.21 -4.19
C GLN A 21 10.22 -11.78 -4.72
N LEU A 22 10.96 -10.83 -4.14
CA LEU A 22 11.00 -9.47 -4.68
C LEU A 22 11.53 -9.47 -6.12
N GLN A 23 12.59 -10.24 -6.45
CA GLN A 23 13.05 -10.35 -7.83
C GLN A 23 11.96 -10.88 -8.76
N THR A 24 11.16 -11.85 -8.32
CA THR A 24 9.99 -12.33 -9.10
C THR A 24 8.98 -11.20 -9.35
N LEU A 25 8.59 -10.45 -8.31
CA LEU A 25 7.71 -9.29 -8.47
C LEU A 25 8.30 -8.28 -9.47
N LEU A 26 9.57 -7.92 -9.32
CA LEU A 26 10.25 -6.97 -10.19
C LEU A 26 10.28 -7.45 -11.65
N THR A 27 10.52 -8.74 -11.89
CA THR A 27 10.47 -9.35 -13.22
C THR A 27 9.09 -9.26 -13.86
N LEU A 28 8.01 -9.42 -13.08
CA LEU A 28 6.63 -9.29 -13.55
C LEU A 28 6.25 -7.83 -13.85
N LEU A 29 6.93 -6.87 -13.23
CA LEU A 29 6.73 -5.43 -13.44
C LEU A 29 7.72 -4.84 -14.48
N ASP A 30 8.65 -5.64 -15.00
CA ASP A 30 9.73 -5.20 -15.90
C ASP A 30 9.18 -4.88 -17.30
N ASP A 31 8.79 -3.63 -17.50
CA ASP A 31 8.25 -3.09 -18.74
C ASP A 31 8.77 -1.66 -18.95
N SER A 32 9.03 -1.28 -20.20
CA SER A 32 9.54 0.06 -20.54
C SER A 32 8.61 1.21 -20.19
N ARG A 33 7.33 0.91 -19.97
CA ARG A 33 6.29 1.85 -19.51
C ARG A 33 6.30 2.05 -17.99
N ASN A 34 7.16 1.34 -17.25
CA ASN A 34 7.24 1.38 -15.80
C ASN A 34 8.55 1.98 -15.33
N ASP A 35 8.47 2.69 -14.22
CA ASP A 35 9.62 3.02 -13.38
C ASP A 35 9.32 2.48 -11.97
N ILE A 36 10.32 1.88 -11.33
CA ILE A 36 10.17 1.19 -10.05
C ILE A 36 10.98 1.91 -8.97
N TYR A 37 10.34 2.27 -7.88
CA TYR A 37 10.95 2.90 -6.72
C TYR A 37 10.94 1.93 -5.56
N LEU A 38 12.12 1.50 -5.13
CA LEU A 38 12.28 0.47 -4.09
C LEU A 38 12.82 1.10 -2.80
N LEU A 39 12.05 0.98 -1.72
CA LEU A 39 12.45 1.30 -0.36
C LEU A 39 12.55 0.02 0.46
N VAL A 40 13.77 -0.31 0.90
CA VAL A 40 14.04 -1.47 1.76
C VAL A 40 14.06 -1.02 3.22
N ASP A 41 13.35 -1.76 4.09
CA ASP A 41 13.43 -1.52 5.54
C ASP A 41 14.88 -1.63 6.02
N ARG A 42 15.38 -0.59 6.68
CA ARG A 42 16.77 -0.54 7.16
C ARG A 42 17.13 -1.68 8.14
N LYS A 43 16.14 -2.30 8.77
CA LYS A 43 16.33 -3.48 9.63
C LYS A 43 16.69 -4.74 8.85
N SER A 44 16.49 -4.75 7.53
CA SER A 44 16.78 -5.90 6.65
C SER A 44 18.27 -5.92 6.28
N VAL A 45 19.09 -6.37 7.22
CA VAL A 45 20.55 -6.44 7.04
C VAL A 45 20.91 -7.45 5.94
N GLY A 46 21.84 -7.08 5.05
CA GLY A 46 22.27 -7.94 3.93
C GLY A 46 21.26 -8.07 2.79
N TYR A 47 20.20 -7.26 2.78
CA TYR A 47 19.24 -7.26 1.68
C TYR A 47 19.93 -6.75 0.39
N PRO A 48 19.87 -7.50 -0.75
CA PRO A 48 20.50 -7.09 -1.99
C PRO A 48 19.89 -5.79 -2.53
N ARG A 49 20.65 -5.05 -3.33
CA ARG A 49 20.23 -3.81 -3.98
C ARG A 49 20.37 -3.83 -5.49
N ASP A 50 21.01 -4.86 -6.00
CA ASP A 50 21.35 -5.10 -7.40
C ASP A 50 20.38 -6.11 -8.04
N PHE A 51 19.11 -5.69 -8.16
CA PHE A 51 18.10 -6.47 -8.87
C PHE A 51 18.23 -6.29 -10.38
N GLN A 52 18.00 -7.38 -11.13
CA GLN A 52 18.11 -7.38 -12.58
C GLN A 52 16.79 -7.02 -13.25
N LEU A 53 16.80 -5.99 -14.06
CA LEU A 53 15.69 -5.54 -14.93
C LEU A 53 16.22 -5.30 -16.33
N ASN A 54 15.39 -5.53 -17.34
CA ASN A 54 15.77 -5.37 -18.76
C ASN A 54 15.15 -4.10 -19.37
N TYR A 55 13.99 -3.67 -18.89
CA TYR A 55 13.18 -2.63 -19.52
C TYR A 55 12.81 -1.48 -18.58
N ALA A 56 12.40 -1.79 -17.36
CA ALA A 56 12.05 -0.78 -16.37
C ALA A 56 13.29 -0.16 -15.72
N THR A 57 13.18 1.09 -15.29
CA THR A 57 14.23 1.73 -14.48
C THR A 57 13.97 1.50 -13.00
N LEU A 58 14.98 1.00 -12.28
CA LEU A 58 14.90 0.81 -10.83
C LEU A 58 15.58 1.98 -10.10
N PHE A 59 14.83 2.66 -9.23
CA PHE A 59 15.31 3.72 -8.35
C PHE A 59 15.36 3.22 -6.91
N SER A 60 16.54 3.24 -6.29
CA SER A 60 16.68 2.92 -4.88
C SER A 60 16.37 4.14 -4.03
N VAL A 61 15.37 4.03 -3.15
CA VAL A 61 14.98 5.08 -2.21
C VAL A 61 15.69 4.88 -0.88
N SER A 62 16.09 5.96 -0.22
CA SER A 62 16.84 5.91 1.05
C SER A 62 16.11 5.06 2.10
N PRO A 63 16.80 4.06 2.70
CA PRO A 63 16.20 3.15 3.68
C PRO A 63 15.70 3.87 4.92
N LEU A 64 14.61 3.37 5.49
CA LEU A 64 13.98 3.84 6.72
C LEU A 64 13.75 2.64 7.66
N ILE A 65 13.80 2.85 8.97
CA ILE A 65 13.32 1.86 9.94
C ILE A 65 11.79 1.92 9.94
N ILE A 66 11.16 0.83 9.50
CA ILE A 66 9.69 0.75 9.40
C ILE A 66 9.17 -0.15 10.50
N ASP A 67 8.46 0.42 11.46
CA ASP A 67 7.80 -0.33 12.51
C ASP A 67 6.31 -0.46 12.20
N TRP A 68 5.85 -1.72 12.15
CA TRP A 68 4.46 -2.03 11.81
C TRP A 68 3.47 -1.32 12.75
N GLY A 69 2.47 -0.67 12.14
CA GLY A 69 1.44 0.08 12.83
C GLY A 69 1.88 1.45 13.33
N SER A 70 3.12 1.88 13.07
CA SER A 70 3.59 3.21 13.44
C SER A 70 3.54 4.19 12.26
N TYR A 71 3.74 5.47 12.55
CA TYR A 71 3.85 6.52 11.53
C TYR A 71 4.98 6.29 10.52
N SER A 72 5.98 5.46 10.83
CA SER A 72 7.06 5.15 9.90
C SER A 72 6.58 4.44 8.62
N GLN A 73 5.39 3.83 8.63
CA GLN A 73 4.75 3.30 7.42
C GLN A 73 4.33 4.45 6.50
N ILE A 74 3.63 5.46 7.03
CA ILE A 74 3.31 6.69 6.27
C ILE A 74 4.58 7.39 5.79
N GLU A 75 5.61 7.46 6.62
CA GLU A 75 6.88 8.09 6.22
C GLU A 75 7.53 7.36 5.04
N ALA A 76 7.47 6.02 5.01
CA ALA A 76 7.97 5.22 3.89
C ALA A 76 7.17 5.49 2.60
N GLU A 77 5.84 5.51 2.69
CA GLU A 77 4.94 5.84 1.59
C GLU A 77 5.22 7.24 1.03
N MET A 78 5.30 8.25 1.91
CA MET A 78 5.58 9.63 1.52
C MET A 78 6.96 9.80 0.88
N ARG A 79 8.00 9.09 1.36
CA ARG A 79 9.33 9.10 0.72
C ARG A 79 9.29 8.51 -0.68
N LEU A 80 8.54 7.45 -0.88
CA LEU A 80 8.36 6.84 -2.21
C LEU A 80 7.62 7.81 -3.15
N PHE A 81 6.51 8.41 -2.71
CA PHE A 81 5.80 9.44 -3.49
C PHE A 81 6.71 10.62 -3.82
N GLN A 82 7.47 11.11 -2.85
CA GLN A 82 8.39 12.24 -3.04
C GLN A 82 9.50 11.90 -4.06
N ALA A 83 10.05 10.69 -4.01
CA ALA A 83 11.09 10.25 -4.94
C ALA A 83 10.55 10.14 -6.37
N ALA A 84 9.30 9.67 -6.53
CA ALA A 84 8.69 9.44 -7.83
C ALA A 84 8.04 10.69 -8.44
N ALA A 85 7.60 11.66 -7.64
CA ALA A 85 6.84 12.84 -8.09
C ALA A 85 7.47 13.62 -9.26
N PRO A 86 8.82 13.78 -9.37
CA PRO A 86 9.43 14.47 -10.51
C PRO A 86 9.13 13.81 -11.86
N GLY A 87 8.85 12.51 -11.89
CA GLY A 87 8.52 11.76 -13.12
C GLY A 87 7.15 12.07 -13.70
N LYS A 88 6.22 12.62 -12.92
CA LYS A 88 4.85 12.96 -13.33
C LYS A 88 4.15 11.79 -14.03
N TYR A 89 4.05 10.68 -13.32
CA TYR A 89 3.45 9.45 -13.82
C TYR A 89 1.93 9.57 -13.96
N ALA A 90 1.34 8.75 -14.84
CA ALA A 90 -0.11 8.63 -14.92
C ALA A 90 -0.66 8.06 -13.61
N TYR A 91 0.00 7.00 -13.12
CA TYR A 91 -0.39 6.32 -11.88
C TYR A 91 0.83 5.98 -11.01
N TYR A 92 0.61 6.03 -9.71
CA TYR A 92 1.54 5.63 -8.67
C TYR A 92 0.93 4.44 -7.93
N HIS A 93 1.52 3.26 -8.06
CA HIS A 93 1.04 2.01 -7.47
C HIS A 93 1.84 1.68 -6.21
N LEU A 94 1.24 1.77 -5.05
CA LEU A 94 1.88 1.37 -3.80
C LEU A 94 1.71 -0.13 -3.58
N LEU A 95 2.83 -0.84 -3.47
CA LEU A 95 2.92 -2.29 -3.28
C LEU A 95 3.92 -2.63 -2.17
N SER A 96 3.82 -3.84 -1.64
CA SER A 96 4.88 -4.45 -0.83
C SER A 96 5.66 -5.49 -1.63
N GLY A 97 6.87 -5.84 -1.16
CA GLY A 97 7.63 -6.96 -1.72
C GLY A 97 6.97 -8.34 -1.56
N LEU A 98 5.77 -8.39 -0.96
CA LEU A 98 4.97 -9.60 -0.75
C LEU A 98 3.65 -9.59 -1.55
N ASP A 99 3.54 -8.68 -2.50
CA ASP A 99 2.42 -8.59 -3.44
C ASP A 99 2.83 -9.21 -4.79
N LEU A 100 1.86 -9.63 -5.59
CA LEU A 100 2.07 -10.00 -6.99
C LEU A 100 0.97 -9.40 -7.86
N PRO A 101 1.28 -9.06 -9.13
CA PRO A 101 0.24 -8.80 -10.12
C PRO A 101 -0.55 -10.09 -10.42
N LEU A 102 -1.81 -9.95 -10.74
CA LEU A 102 -2.68 -11.01 -11.26
C LEU A 102 -2.91 -10.87 -12.78
N ALA A 103 -2.48 -9.76 -13.36
CA ALA A 103 -2.58 -9.43 -14.77
C ALA A 103 -1.20 -9.07 -15.33
N ASN A 104 -1.00 -9.25 -16.65
CA ASN A 104 0.24 -8.85 -17.30
C ASN A 104 0.30 -7.31 -17.50
N GLN A 105 1.44 -6.78 -17.93
CA GLN A 105 1.64 -5.33 -18.02
C GLN A 105 0.74 -4.70 -19.11
N ASP A 106 0.43 -5.39 -20.19
CA ASP A 106 -0.48 -4.86 -21.21
C ASP A 106 -1.90 -4.71 -20.69
N GLU A 107 -2.40 -5.70 -19.95
CA GLU A 107 -3.71 -5.66 -19.29
C GLU A 107 -3.78 -4.54 -18.24
N ILE A 108 -2.73 -4.40 -17.42
CA ILE A 108 -2.65 -3.35 -16.39
C ILE A 108 -2.67 -1.97 -17.05
N HIS A 109 -1.79 -1.73 -18.03
CA HIS A 109 -1.74 -0.43 -18.72
C HIS A 109 -3.02 -0.12 -19.47
N ALA A 110 -3.63 -1.10 -20.15
CA ALA A 110 -4.91 -0.93 -20.85
C ALA A 110 -6.04 -0.56 -19.87
N PHE A 111 -6.08 -1.22 -18.70
CA PHE A 111 -7.08 -0.92 -17.68
C PHE A 111 -6.96 0.53 -17.18
N PHE A 112 -5.78 0.99 -16.82
CA PHE A 112 -5.59 2.35 -16.30
C PHE A 112 -5.80 3.40 -17.39
N ALA A 113 -5.43 3.12 -18.64
CA ALA A 113 -5.68 4.00 -19.79
C ALA A 113 -7.18 4.14 -20.08
N ALA A 114 -8.00 3.12 -19.79
CA ALA A 114 -9.46 3.17 -19.93
C ALA A 114 -10.15 3.94 -18.79
N HIS A 115 -9.44 4.23 -17.68
CA HIS A 115 -10.00 4.88 -16.50
C HIS A 115 -9.18 6.12 -16.06
N PRO A 116 -8.92 7.08 -16.95
CA PRO A 116 -8.15 8.26 -16.61
C PRO A 116 -8.87 9.10 -15.54
N GLY A 117 -8.12 9.73 -14.66
CA GLY A 117 -8.66 10.59 -13.61
C GLY A 117 -9.30 9.84 -12.43
N LYS A 118 -9.20 8.50 -12.38
CA LYS A 118 -9.78 7.72 -11.28
C LYS A 118 -8.73 7.37 -10.22
N GLU A 119 -9.17 7.43 -8.95
CA GLU A 119 -8.38 7.01 -7.80
C GLU A 119 -8.81 5.59 -7.38
N PHE A 120 -7.85 4.67 -7.30
CA PHE A 120 -8.12 3.27 -6.95
C PHE A 120 -7.72 3.03 -5.51
N ILE A 121 -8.71 3.15 -4.64
CA ILE A 121 -8.60 3.05 -3.19
C ILE A 121 -9.74 2.19 -2.64
N THR A 122 -9.58 1.67 -1.43
CA THR A 122 -10.72 1.28 -0.60
C THR A 122 -11.03 2.45 0.33
N TYR A 123 -12.30 2.78 0.45
CA TYR A 123 -12.77 3.85 1.33
C TYR A 123 -13.95 3.34 2.14
N SER A 124 -13.86 3.42 3.45
CA SER A 124 -14.94 3.08 4.35
C SER A 124 -15.21 4.23 5.30
N SER A 125 -16.46 4.69 5.31
CA SER A 125 -16.98 5.60 6.32
C SER A 125 -17.64 4.86 7.49
N GLN A 126 -17.64 3.53 7.48
CA GLN A 126 -18.43 2.70 8.41
C GLN A 126 -17.74 2.44 9.76
N GLU A 127 -16.41 2.60 9.86
CA GLU A 127 -15.78 2.56 11.18
C GLU A 127 -16.29 3.73 12.03
N SER A 128 -16.71 3.44 13.26
CA SER A 128 -17.16 4.50 14.16
C SER A 128 -16.05 5.53 14.35
N GLY A 129 -16.38 6.82 14.24
CA GLY A 129 -15.43 7.90 14.46
C GLY A 129 -14.66 7.78 15.79
N ALA A 130 -15.23 7.09 16.79
CA ALA A 130 -14.59 6.80 18.06
C ALA A 130 -13.43 5.79 17.91
N GLN A 131 -13.57 4.75 17.07
CA GLN A 131 -12.49 3.77 16.82
C GLN A 131 -11.34 4.41 16.06
N LEU A 132 -11.63 5.17 15.01
CA LEU A 132 -10.61 5.89 14.25
C LEU A 132 -9.90 6.94 15.11
N LEU A 133 -10.68 7.67 15.94
CA LEU A 133 -10.13 8.64 16.86
C LEU A 133 -9.17 7.99 17.86
N ALA A 134 -9.46 6.78 18.34
CA ALA A 134 -8.58 6.06 19.27
C ALA A 134 -7.19 5.77 18.67
N ARG A 135 -7.08 5.63 17.34
CA ARG A 135 -5.79 5.41 16.64
C ARG A 135 -4.90 6.66 16.64
N VAL A 136 -5.48 7.87 16.63
CA VAL A 136 -4.76 9.14 16.55
C VAL A 136 -4.82 10.00 17.81
N GLN A 137 -5.77 9.73 18.71
CA GLN A 137 -6.00 10.54 19.91
C GLN A 137 -4.86 10.41 20.93
N LYS A 138 -4.16 9.28 20.91
CA LYS A 138 -3.10 8.95 21.84
C LYS A 138 -1.75 9.00 21.14
N TYR A 139 -0.73 9.44 21.88
CA TYR A 139 0.66 9.30 21.44
C TYR A 139 1.19 7.92 21.80
N HIS A 140 1.69 7.19 20.83
CA HIS A 140 2.35 5.92 21.01
C HIS A 140 3.87 6.13 20.91
N PHE A 141 4.54 6.13 22.04
CA PHE A 141 6.00 6.29 22.10
C PHE A 141 6.74 4.98 21.88
N THR A 142 6.03 3.84 22.02
CA THR A 142 6.59 2.53 21.79
C THR A 142 6.28 2.11 20.35
N HIS A 143 7.33 1.99 19.56
CA HIS A 143 7.23 1.55 18.19
C HIS A 143 7.17 0.06 18.02
N ASN A 144 7.16 -0.85 17.68
CA ASN A 144 7.10 -2.32 17.63
C ASN A 144 5.85 -2.91 18.29
N PHE A 145 4.73 -2.77 17.59
CA PHE A 145 3.44 -3.26 18.08
C PHE A 145 3.27 -4.80 17.97
N ARG A 146 4.01 -5.47 17.07
CA ARG A 146 3.88 -6.92 16.87
C ARG A 146 4.57 -7.78 17.92
N GLN A 147 5.75 -7.39 18.36
CA GLN A 147 6.57 -8.19 19.29
C GLN A 147 7.09 -7.37 20.47
N PRO A 148 6.22 -6.96 21.40
CA PRO A 148 6.66 -6.19 22.56
C PRO A 148 7.42 -7.10 23.54
N ASN A 149 8.64 -6.71 23.91
CA ASN A 149 9.35 -7.33 25.02
C ASN A 149 8.72 -6.96 26.37
N LYS A 150 9.17 -7.60 27.48
CA LYS A 150 8.58 -7.39 28.81
C LYS A 150 8.65 -5.91 29.27
N ALA A 151 9.78 -5.24 29.03
CA ALA A 151 9.97 -3.84 29.36
C ALA A 151 9.00 -2.94 28.58
N MET A 152 8.82 -3.19 27.29
CA MET A 152 7.90 -2.46 26.43
C MET A 152 6.43 -2.67 26.83
N ARG A 153 6.07 -3.88 27.31
CA ARG A 153 4.71 -4.14 27.85
C ARG A 153 4.45 -3.33 29.12
N LEU A 154 5.45 -3.20 29.99
CA LEU A 154 5.35 -2.37 31.20
C LEU A 154 5.24 -0.89 30.82
N PHE A 155 6.08 -0.41 29.93
CA PHE A 155 6.05 0.98 29.46
C PHE A 155 4.69 1.34 28.82
N ARG A 156 4.09 0.46 28.04
CA ARG A 156 2.73 0.65 27.50
C ARG A 156 1.64 0.75 28.57
N LYS A 157 1.80 0.08 29.72
CA LYS A 157 0.84 0.24 30.82
C LYS A 157 0.94 1.64 31.42
N ILE A 158 2.15 2.16 31.57
CA ILE A 158 2.40 3.53 32.06
C ILE A 158 1.84 4.54 31.05
N GLU A 159 2.17 4.40 29.78
CA GLU A 159 1.69 5.21 28.67
C GLU A 159 0.15 5.27 28.62
N LYS A 160 -0.53 4.12 28.81
CA LYS A 160 -2.01 4.06 28.90
C LYS A 160 -2.57 4.81 30.11
N ALA A 161 -1.87 4.83 31.24
CA ALA A 161 -2.30 5.54 32.43
C ALA A 161 -2.18 7.05 32.25
N GLU A 162 -1.06 7.53 31.73
CA GLU A 162 -0.84 8.96 31.44
C GLU A 162 -1.84 9.50 30.42
N GLN A 163 -2.15 8.73 29.38
CA GLN A 163 -3.06 9.13 28.31
C GLN A 163 -4.54 9.20 28.70
N ARG A 164 -4.91 8.68 29.87
CA ARG A 164 -6.24 8.92 30.45
C ARG A 164 -6.40 10.38 30.91
N VAL A 165 -5.30 11.04 31.23
CA VAL A 165 -5.26 12.41 31.76
C VAL A 165 -5.09 13.45 30.64
N PHE A 166 -4.41 13.12 29.55
CA PHE A 166 -4.08 14.04 28.45
C PHE A 166 -4.64 13.59 27.09
N PRO A 167 -5.89 13.86 26.76
CA PRO A 167 -6.43 13.57 25.43
C PRO A 167 -5.94 14.60 24.39
N VAL A 168 -5.18 14.16 23.38
CA VAL A 168 -4.34 15.10 22.62
C VAL A 168 -4.90 15.57 21.26
N ARG A 169 -5.67 14.78 20.49
CA ARG A 169 -6.01 15.16 19.09
C ARG A 169 -7.49 15.10 18.74
N LYS A 170 -8.38 15.49 19.63
CA LYS A 170 -9.85 15.44 19.42
C LYS A 170 -10.34 16.21 18.18
N LYS A 171 -9.62 17.26 17.77
CA LYS A 171 -10.01 18.14 16.65
C LYS A 171 -10.09 17.45 15.29
N PHE A 172 -9.47 16.30 15.13
CA PHE A 172 -9.43 15.59 13.84
C PHE A 172 -10.53 14.52 13.67
N ALA A 173 -11.33 14.22 14.69
CA ALA A 173 -12.32 13.15 14.69
C ALA A 173 -13.29 13.17 13.49
N ARG A 174 -13.70 14.38 13.06
CA ARG A 174 -14.73 14.55 12.01
C ARG A 174 -14.22 14.31 10.60
N ILE A 175 -12.91 14.32 10.40
CA ILE A 175 -12.31 14.16 9.08
C ILE A 175 -11.66 12.80 8.88
N LEU A 176 -11.52 11.99 9.94
CA LEU A 176 -10.91 10.66 9.83
C LEU A 176 -11.80 9.73 9.01
N ALA A 177 -11.17 8.96 8.14
CA ALA A 177 -11.76 7.86 7.41
C ALA A 177 -10.77 6.70 7.31
N PHE A 178 -11.29 5.52 7.05
CA PHE A 178 -10.54 4.27 6.98
C PHE A 178 -10.52 3.69 5.57
N GLY A 179 -9.43 3.02 5.22
CA GLY A 179 -9.29 2.27 3.99
C GLY A 179 -7.97 1.52 3.94
N SER A 180 -7.68 0.89 2.82
CA SER A 180 -6.38 0.26 2.62
C SER A 180 -5.30 1.32 2.37
N ASN A 181 -4.10 1.10 2.90
CA ASN A 181 -2.92 1.87 2.51
C ASN A 181 -2.39 1.50 1.11
N TRP A 182 -2.77 0.32 0.60
CA TRP A 182 -2.39 -0.13 -0.75
C TRP A 182 -3.29 0.50 -1.79
N VAL A 183 -2.74 1.41 -2.59
CA VAL A 183 -3.50 2.29 -3.48
C VAL A 183 -2.86 2.38 -4.87
N SER A 184 -3.64 2.82 -5.86
CA SER A 184 -3.13 3.35 -7.13
C SER A 184 -3.71 4.74 -7.34
N LEU A 185 -2.86 5.75 -7.26
CA LEU A 185 -3.24 7.15 -7.25
C LEU A 185 -2.78 7.85 -8.53
N GLU A 186 -3.57 8.80 -8.98
CA GLU A 186 -3.17 9.76 -10.01
C GLU A 186 -2.22 10.83 -9.47
N ASN A 187 -1.48 11.46 -10.39
CA ASN A 187 -0.48 12.47 -10.03
C ASN A 187 -1.04 13.63 -9.19
N ASP A 188 -2.24 14.08 -9.48
CA ASP A 188 -2.81 15.25 -8.80
C ASP A 188 -3.01 15.00 -7.31
N LEU A 189 -3.55 13.83 -6.93
CA LEU A 189 -3.71 13.46 -5.52
C LEU A 189 -2.35 13.25 -4.84
N VAL A 190 -1.38 12.66 -5.54
CA VAL A 190 0.00 12.54 -5.03
C VAL A 190 0.61 13.91 -4.74
N GLN A 191 0.43 14.90 -5.63
CA GLN A 191 0.92 16.28 -5.38
C GLN A 191 0.22 16.91 -4.16
N VAL A 192 -1.06 16.63 -3.94
CA VAL A 192 -1.77 17.08 -2.73
C VAL A 192 -1.16 16.44 -1.47
N LEU A 193 -0.94 15.11 -1.48
CA LEU A 193 -0.31 14.42 -0.33
C LEU A 193 1.05 15.03 0.00
N LEU A 194 1.88 15.28 -1.00
CA LEU A 194 3.21 15.86 -0.79
C LEU A 194 3.15 17.30 -0.25
N ARG A 195 2.25 18.13 -0.77
CA ARG A 195 2.05 19.50 -0.28
C ARG A 195 1.58 19.53 1.17
N GLU A 196 0.77 18.57 1.58
CA GLU A 196 0.19 18.46 2.92
C GLU A 196 1.08 17.67 3.91
N GLY A 197 2.32 17.39 3.59
CA GLY A 197 3.21 16.55 4.38
C GLY A 197 3.30 16.96 5.86
N ASP A 198 3.42 18.25 6.16
CA ASP A 198 3.46 18.76 7.55
C ASP A 198 2.14 18.54 8.29
N ARG A 199 1.02 18.72 7.59
CA ARG A 199 -0.31 18.46 8.13
C ARG A 199 -0.52 16.97 8.40
N ILE A 200 -0.13 16.10 7.46
CA ILE A 200 -0.16 14.65 7.60
C ILE A 200 0.66 14.23 8.82
N ARG A 201 1.88 14.76 8.96
CA ARG A 201 2.72 14.50 10.13
C ARG A 201 2.03 14.95 11.43
N THR A 202 1.49 16.15 11.46
CA THR A 202 0.77 16.66 12.63
C THR A 202 -0.41 15.79 13.02
N MET A 203 -1.11 15.21 12.04
CA MET A 203 -2.29 14.36 12.29
C MET A 203 -1.92 12.97 12.77
N PHE A 204 -0.88 12.36 12.20
CA PHE A 204 -0.62 10.92 12.31
C PHE A 204 0.65 10.55 13.06
N ASP A 205 1.59 11.49 13.28
CA ASP A 205 2.80 11.19 14.05
C ASP A 205 2.44 10.56 15.40
N ARG A 206 3.15 9.47 15.75
CA ARG A 206 2.90 8.68 16.96
C ARG A 206 1.48 8.09 17.08
N GLY A 207 0.73 8.01 15.98
CA GLY A 207 -0.53 7.26 15.92
C GLY A 207 -0.29 5.75 15.80
N PHE A 208 -1.38 4.99 15.86
CA PHE A 208 -1.37 3.53 15.73
C PHE A 208 -2.22 3.09 14.54
N LEU A 209 -1.68 2.26 13.63
CA LEU A 209 -2.31 1.82 12.37
C LEU A 209 -2.87 3.00 11.57
N VAL A 210 -2.04 4.04 11.42
CA VAL A 210 -2.46 5.30 10.81
C VAL A 210 -2.26 5.34 9.29
N ASP A 211 -1.46 4.43 8.73
CA ASP A 211 -1.29 4.22 7.30
C ASP A 211 -2.63 3.95 6.61
N GLU A 212 -3.51 3.16 7.22
CA GLU A 212 -4.88 2.90 6.75
C GLU A 212 -5.81 4.12 6.81
N LEU A 213 -5.40 5.19 7.47
CA LEU A 213 -6.18 6.43 7.58
C LEU A 213 -5.71 7.52 6.62
N LEU A 214 -4.49 7.45 6.10
CA LEU A 214 -3.86 8.53 5.35
C LEU A 214 -4.72 8.97 4.15
N VAL A 215 -4.81 8.14 3.13
CA VAL A 215 -5.48 8.52 1.88
C VAL A 215 -6.98 8.78 2.09
N PRO A 216 -7.75 7.93 2.79
CA PRO A 216 -9.17 8.19 3.05
C PRO A 216 -9.43 9.50 3.80
N THR A 217 -8.60 9.83 4.78
CA THR A 217 -8.73 11.10 5.52
C THR A 217 -8.42 12.30 4.64
N MET A 218 -7.42 12.21 3.77
CA MET A 218 -7.12 13.29 2.83
C MET A 218 -8.25 13.54 1.84
N LEU A 219 -8.99 12.51 1.43
CA LEU A 219 -10.20 12.67 0.62
C LEU A 219 -11.35 13.37 1.36
N ASN A 220 -11.42 13.27 2.69
CA ASN A 220 -12.36 14.07 3.48
C ASN A 220 -11.95 15.54 3.56
N ILE A 221 -10.67 15.83 3.46
CA ILE A 221 -10.14 17.21 3.47
C ILE A 221 -10.26 17.85 2.08
N TYR A 222 -10.08 17.04 1.03
CA TYR A 222 -10.13 17.42 -0.38
C TYR A 222 -11.25 16.66 -1.10
N PRO A 223 -12.53 17.04 -0.84
CA PRO A 223 -13.69 16.27 -1.29
C PRO A 223 -13.83 16.17 -2.83
N GLU A 224 -13.19 17.06 -3.57
CA GLU A 224 -13.14 17.03 -5.03
C GLU A 224 -12.51 15.75 -5.61
N PHE A 225 -11.70 15.05 -4.83
CA PHE A 225 -11.15 13.74 -5.22
C PHE A 225 -12.11 12.57 -4.94
N LYS A 226 -13.16 12.76 -4.14
CA LYS A 226 -14.13 11.68 -3.86
C LYS A 226 -14.90 11.26 -5.11
N ASP A 227 -15.23 12.19 -5.99
CA ASP A 227 -15.93 11.92 -7.25
C ASP A 227 -15.03 11.16 -8.24
N ARG A 228 -13.72 11.12 -7.95
CA ARG A 228 -12.73 10.38 -8.73
C ARG A 228 -12.54 8.95 -8.25
N ILE A 229 -13.09 8.53 -7.11
CA ILE A 229 -12.99 7.16 -6.61
C ILE A 229 -13.61 6.21 -7.65
N TYR A 230 -12.84 5.19 -8.06
CA TYR A 230 -13.28 4.22 -9.05
C TYR A 230 -14.44 3.36 -8.54
N TYR A 231 -14.34 2.92 -7.29
CA TYR A 231 -15.34 2.07 -6.65
C TYR A 231 -15.60 2.58 -5.23
N ASP A 232 -16.73 3.23 -5.04
CA ASP A 232 -17.10 3.96 -3.82
C ASP A 232 -17.93 3.15 -2.82
N ARG A 233 -18.16 1.85 -3.11
CA ARG A 233 -18.92 0.98 -2.20
C ARG A 233 -18.02 0.51 -1.06
N PRO A 234 -18.58 0.41 0.16
CA PRO A 234 -17.86 -0.15 1.31
C PRO A 234 -17.45 -1.60 1.05
N VAL A 235 -16.26 -1.97 1.52
CA VAL A 235 -15.76 -3.34 1.47
C VAL A 235 -15.92 -3.97 2.85
N HIS A 236 -16.47 -5.18 2.92
CA HIS A 236 -16.75 -5.92 4.17
C HIS A 236 -15.84 -7.13 4.35
N ASP A 237 -14.72 -7.18 3.63
CA ASP A 237 -13.73 -8.26 3.68
C ASP A 237 -14.32 -9.66 3.45
N ARG A 238 -15.10 -9.81 2.37
CA ARG A 238 -15.69 -11.07 1.91
C ARG A 238 -15.06 -11.53 0.60
N PRO A 239 -15.01 -12.86 0.36
CA PRO A 239 -14.34 -13.41 -0.84
C PRO A 239 -14.94 -12.92 -2.16
N GLU A 240 -16.25 -12.68 -2.20
CA GLU A 240 -16.99 -12.27 -3.39
C GLU A 240 -16.97 -10.76 -3.65
N GLU A 241 -16.45 -9.97 -2.72
CA GLU A 241 -16.46 -8.51 -2.85
C GLU A 241 -15.32 -7.99 -3.72
N PHE A 242 -15.66 -7.01 -4.56
CA PHE A 242 -14.65 -6.28 -5.31
C PHE A 242 -13.98 -5.23 -4.42
N GLN A 243 -12.66 -5.26 -4.37
CA GLN A 243 -11.86 -4.30 -3.61
C GLN A 243 -11.42 -3.16 -4.53
N GLY A 244 -11.93 -1.95 -4.29
CA GLY A 244 -11.78 -0.80 -5.18
C GLY A 244 -10.35 -0.32 -5.40
N ASN A 245 -9.41 -0.71 -4.54
CA ASN A 245 -7.98 -0.49 -4.73
C ASN A 245 -7.34 -1.48 -5.72
N LEU A 246 -8.11 -2.41 -6.32
CA LEU A 246 -7.69 -3.45 -7.24
C LEU A 246 -6.76 -4.51 -6.63
N ARG A 247 -6.66 -4.60 -5.32
CA ARG A 247 -5.87 -5.62 -4.62
C ARG A 247 -6.79 -6.62 -3.96
N TYR A 248 -6.74 -7.88 -4.42
CA TYR A 248 -7.47 -8.96 -3.77
C TYR A 248 -6.72 -9.42 -2.53
N ILE A 249 -7.22 -9.03 -1.36
CA ILE A 249 -6.60 -9.29 -0.07
C ILE A 249 -7.57 -10.10 0.78
N ASN A 250 -7.15 -11.29 1.19
CA ASN A 250 -7.96 -12.16 2.04
C ASN A 250 -7.80 -11.76 3.52
N TRP A 251 -8.77 -11.00 4.02
CA TRP A 251 -8.88 -10.60 5.42
C TRP A 251 -9.81 -11.51 6.23
N TRP A 252 -10.62 -12.35 5.56
CA TRP A 252 -11.61 -13.23 6.20
C TRP A 252 -11.00 -14.51 6.80
N ASP A 253 -9.87 -15.01 6.28
CA ASP A 253 -9.16 -16.18 6.80
C ASP A 253 -7.84 -15.85 7.51
N GLY A 254 -7.48 -14.55 7.63
CA GLY A 254 -6.20 -14.17 8.23
C GLY A 254 -6.02 -12.66 8.40
N SER A 255 -4.79 -12.21 8.70
CA SER A 255 -4.50 -10.79 8.97
C SER A 255 -3.26 -10.27 8.21
N PRO A 256 -3.22 -10.25 6.89
CA PRO A 256 -4.01 -11.01 5.92
C PRO A 256 -3.55 -12.48 5.82
N TYR A 257 -4.40 -13.33 5.21
CA TYR A 257 -4.07 -14.71 4.84
C TYR A 257 -2.89 -14.73 3.84
N VAL A 258 -2.05 -15.77 3.93
CA VAL A 258 -0.96 -16.01 2.97
C VAL A 258 -1.42 -17.05 1.98
N TRP A 259 -1.48 -16.67 0.70
CA TRP A 259 -1.93 -17.52 -0.40
C TRP A 259 -1.08 -18.76 -0.58
N ARG A 260 -1.72 -19.87 -0.97
CA ARG A 260 -1.10 -21.16 -1.21
C ARG A 260 -1.48 -21.69 -2.59
N GLU A 261 -0.78 -22.69 -3.08
CA GLU A 261 -1.04 -23.29 -4.40
C GLU A 261 -2.50 -23.74 -4.57
N LYS A 262 -3.11 -24.28 -3.51
CA LYS A 262 -4.53 -24.68 -3.51
C LYS A 262 -5.51 -23.53 -3.79
N ASP A 263 -5.10 -22.29 -3.56
CA ASP A 263 -5.93 -21.09 -3.70
C ASP A 263 -5.83 -20.46 -5.11
N TYR A 264 -5.11 -21.11 -6.03
CA TYR A 264 -4.84 -20.59 -7.37
C TYR A 264 -6.12 -20.25 -8.13
N GLU A 265 -7.15 -21.12 -8.11
CA GLU A 265 -8.42 -20.86 -8.79
C GLU A 265 -9.17 -19.64 -8.18
N THR A 266 -9.04 -19.42 -6.89
CA THR A 266 -9.57 -18.22 -6.21
C THR A 266 -8.91 -16.96 -6.74
N LEU A 267 -7.59 -16.97 -6.94
CA LEU A 267 -6.87 -15.82 -7.50
C LEU A 267 -7.22 -15.57 -8.97
N LEU A 268 -7.44 -16.63 -9.77
CA LEU A 268 -7.93 -16.50 -11.14
C LEU A 268 -9.37 -15.94 -11.17
N ALA A 269 -10.23 -16.34 -10.23
CA ALA A 269 -11.57 -15.77 -10.11
C ALA A 269 -11.50 -14.27 -9.74
N ALA A 270 -10.62 -13.89 -8.82
CA ALA A 270 -10.39 -12.49 -8.46
C ALA A 270 -9.89 -11.65 -9.66
N ARG A 271 -8.98 -12.20 -10.48
CA ARG A 271 -8.56 -11.56 -11.74
C ARG A 271 -9.77 -11.35 -12.69
N ARG A 272 -10.62 -12.37 -12.87
CA ARG A 272 -11.83 -12.25 -13.70
C ARG A 272 -12.83 -11.21 -13.19
N GLN A 273 -12.83 -10.94 -11.87
CA GLN A 273 -13.60 -9.86 -11.26
C GLN A 273 -13.02 -8.46 -11.52
N GLY A 274 -11.76 -8.36 -11.97
CA GLY A 274 -11.08 -7.09 -12.25
C GLY A 274 -9.99 -6.70 -11.25
N HIS A 275 -9.61 -7.58 -10.32
CA HIS A 275 -8.44 -7.33 -9.48
C HIS A 275 -7.16 -7.50 -10.28
N LEU A 276 -6.27 -6.51 -10.20
CA LEU A 276 -5.01 -6.50 -10.96
C LEU A 276 -3.81 -6.95 -10.12
N PHE A 277 -3.94 -6.93 -8.81
CA PHE A 277 -2.90 -7.32 -7.86
C PHE A 277 -3.50 -8.17 -6.76
N SER A 278 -2.66 -8.87 -6.01
CA SER A 278 -3.08 -9.59 -4.81
C SER A 278 -1.98 -9.61 -3.75
N ARG A 279 -2.44 -9.85 -2.52
CA ARG A 279 -1.58 -10.09 -1.36
C ARG A 279 -2.30 -10.99 -0.35
N LYS A 280 -1.60 -11.78 0.44
CA LYS A 280 -0.18 -11.75 0.71
C LYS A 280 0.45 -13.03 0.19
N PHE A 281 1.59 -12.91 -0.46
CA PHE A 281 2.42 -14.05 -0.85
C PHE A 281 3.65 -14.11 0.05
N ASP A 282 4.14 -15.31 0.34
CA ASP A 282 5.34 -15.51 1.14
C ASP A 282 6.01 -16.82 0.72
N ALA A 283 7.17 -16.71 0.09
CA ALA A 283 7.90 -17.85 -0.43
C ALA A 283 8.35 -18.85 0.66
N GLU A 284 8.43 -18.41 1.93
CA GLU A 284 8.70 -19.28 3.06
C GLU A 284 7.46 -20.11 3.47
N VAL A 285 6.25 -19.69 3.07
CA VAL A 285 5.00 -20.39 3.35
C VAL A 285 4.59 -21.28 2.18
N ASP A 286 4.62 -20.73 0.96
CA ASP A 286 4.29 -21.49 -0.25
C ASP A 286 4.90 -20.80 -1.48
N LYS A 287 6.00 -21.34 -1.97
CA LYS A 287 6.66 -20.84 -3.18
C LYS A 287 5.93 -21.27 -4.45
N ALA A 288 5.22 -22.41 -4.43
CA ALA A 288 4.59 -22.97 -5.62
C ALA A 288 3.51 -22.03 -6.20
N ILE A 289 2.71 -21.36 -5.34
CA ILE A 289 1.73 -20.38 -5.83
C ILE A 289 2.39 -19.19 -6.52
N ILE A 290 3.54 -18.74 -6.03
CA ILE A 290 4.30 -17.62 -6.61
C ILE A 290 4.82 -18.01 -7.99
N ASP A 291 5.46 -19.18 -8.09
CA ASP A 291 6.01 -19.70 -9.35
C ASP A 291 4.89 -19.94 -10.39
N LYS A 292 3.74 -20.43 -9.95
CA LYS A 292 2.58 -20.71 -10.82
C LYS A 292 1.98 -19.41 -11.41
N ILE A 293 1.80 -18.38 -10.59
CA ILE A 293 1.33 -17.06 -11.07
C ILE A 293 2.37 -16.44 -11.99
N ALA A 294 3.65 -16.46 -11.61
CA ALA A 294 4.72 -15.89 -12.41
C ALA A 294 4.84 -16.59 -13.78
N GLY A 295 4.82 -17.93 -13.80
CA GLY A 295 4.83 -18.72 -15.02
C GLY A 295 3.70 -18.33 -15.97
N GLN A 296 2.45 -18.30 -15.47
CA GLN A 296 1.30 -17.90 -16.28
C GLN A 296 1.44 -16.50 -16.89
N LEU A 297 1.91 -15.52 -16.12
CA LEU A 297 2.00 -14.13 -16.60
C LEU A 297 3.17 -13.92 -17.58
N LEU A 298 4.23 -14.71 -17.47
CA LEU A 298 5.39 -14.66 -18.39
C LEU A 298 5.15 -15.42 -19.71
N GLU A 299 4.30 -16.45 -19.71
CA GLU A 299 3.93 -17.20 -20.92
C GLU A 299 3.01 -16.41 -21.87
N ILE A 300 2.31 -15.38 -21.36
CA ILE A 300 1.36 -14.55 -22.11
C ILE A 300 2.06 -13.33 -22.79
N LYS A 301 3.40 -13.23 -22.64
CA LYS A 301 4.19 -12.15 -23.27
C LYS A 301 4.44 -12.39 -24.74
#